data_3f90eb6d0cde76c41c45689f6a3b30c4
#
_entry.id   3f90eb6d0cde76c41c45689f6a3b30c4
#
_cell.length_a   1.000
_cell.length_b   1.000
_cell.length_c   1.000
_cell.angle_alpha   90.00
_cell.angle_beta   90.00
_cell.angle_gamma   90.00
#
_symmetry.space_group_name_H-M   'P 1'
#
loop_
_entity.id
_entity.type
_entity.pdbx_description
1 polymer ?
#
loop_
_entity_poly.entity_id
_entity_poly.type
_entity_poly.pdbx_seq_one_letter_code
_entity_poly.pdbx_strand_id
1 'polypeptide(L)'
;LLPAVVPAGPENPMGLFALRLAMGRGEYLIHGTNANFGIGMRVSSGCIRLRPTDIEALFNQVPRGTRVQVINDPVKISVEPDGKRYVEVHQPLSRVESDDPQTMPIALSKAEKAFAADAQTDRAMFDSAVVRRSGMPVLVNVGESPSAVSLTPAATPEANKSPFKAAPISSVN
;
A
#
# COMPACT_ATOMS: atom_id res chain seq x y z
N LEU A 1 -16.35 -1.42 28.10
CA LEU A 1 -14.92 -1.62 28.41
C LEU A 1 -14.33 -2.61 27.42
N LEU A 2 -13.28 -2.21 26.70
CA LEU A 2 -12.54 -3.14 25.84
C LEU A 2 -11.77 -4.14 26.72
N PRO A 3 -11.64 -5.40 26.30
CA PRO A 3 -10.81 -6.38 27.02
C PRO A 3 -9.34 -5.92 27.01
N ALA A 4 -8.61 -6.22 28.09
CA ALA A 4 -7.20 -5.84 28.22
C ALA A 4 -6.31 -6.49 27.14
N VAL A 5 -6.73 -7.63 26.60
CA VAL A 5 -6.06 -8.35 25.53
C VAL A 5 -7.10 -8.86 24.53
N VAL A 6 -6.91 -8.54 23.26
CA VAL A 6 -7.70 -9.10 22.16
C VAL A 6 -6.76 -10.04 21.38
N PRO A 7 -7.04 -11.35 21.36
CA PRO A 7 -6.21 -12.31 20.63
C PRO A 7 -6.24 -12.03 19.13
N ALA A 8 -5.22 -12.47 18.41
CA ALA A 8 -5.22 -12.44 16.95
C ALA A 8 -6.40 -13.25 16.43
N GLY A 9 -7.16 -12.70 15.48
CA GLY A 9 -8.35 -13.38 14.99
C GLY A 9 -9.27 -12.46 14.17
N PRO A 10 -10.38 -13.00 13.66
CA PRO A 10 -11.34 -12.25 12.86
C PRO A 10 -12.04 -11.13 13.66
N GLU A 11 -12.14 -11.27 14.97
CA GLU A 11 -12.72 -10.26 15.85
C GLU A 11 -11.71 -9.17 16.28
N ASN A 12 -10.42 -9.35 15.98
CA ASN A 12 -9.43 -8.36 16.28
C ASN A 12 -9.42 -7.29 15.18
N PRO A 13 -9.55 -6.00 15.51
CA PRO A 13 -9.45 -4.92 14.54
C PRO A 13 -8.12 -4.89 13.76
N MET A 14 -7.07 -5.51 14.32
CA MET A 14 -5.75 -5.64 13.67
C MET A 14 -5.61 -6.95 12.88
N GLY A 15 -6.63 -7.79 12.84
CA GLY A 15 -6.66 -9.04 12.10
C GLY A 15 -5.82 -10.16 12.72
N LEU A 16 -5.34 -11.06 11.87
CA LEU A 16 -4.59 -12.26 12.25
C LEU A 16 -3.09 -12.03 12.36
N PHE A 17 -2.53 -11.10 11.59
CA PHE A 17 -1.10 -10.88 11.44
C PHE A 17 -0.73 -9.42 11.68
N ALA A 18 0.39 -9.21 12.36
CA ALA A 18 0.98 -7.88 12.55
C ALA A 18 2.51 -7.96 12.58
N LEU A 19 3.16 -7.02 11.94
CA LEU A 19 4.60 -6.80 11.96
C LEU A 19 4.89 -5.54 12.78
N ARG A 20 5.65 -5.68 13.83
CA ARG A 20 6.05 -4.54 14.67
C ARG A 20 7.25 -3.84 14.06
N LEU A 21 7.15 -2.53 13.90
CA LEU A 21 8.26 -1.69 13.47
C LEU A 21 9.11 -1.28 14.67
N ALA A 22 10.43 -1.31 14.51
CA ALA A 22 11.38 -0.84 15.52
C ALA A 22 11.51 0.70 15.46
N MET A 23 10.36 1.38 15.53
CA MET A 23 10.23 2.84 15.55
C MET A 23 9.49 3.28 16.81
N GLY A 24 9.80 4.47 17.29
CA GLY A 24 9.21 4.99 18.52
C GLY A 24 9.47 4.05 19.69
N ARG A 25 8.43 3.71 20.43
CA ARG A 25 8.47 2.73 21.53
C ARG A 25 7.93 1.36 21.09
N GLY A 26 7.81 1.11 19.77
CA GLY A 26 7.27 -0.11 19.20
C GLY A 26 5.73 -0.10 19.06
N GLU A 27 5.12 1.07 19.08
CA GLU A 27 3.68 1.27 18.87
C GLU A 27 3.27 1.23 17.41
N TYR A 28 4.22 1.35 16.46
CA TYR A 28 3.92 1.33 15.03
C TYR A 28 3.94 -0.08 14.46
N LEU A 29 2.88 -0.40 13.74
CA LEU A 29 2.64 -1.72 13.18
C LEU A 29 2.30 -1.64 11.69
N ILE A 30 2.66 -2.70 10.95
CA ILE A 30 2.03 -3.07 9.69
C ILE A 30 1.13 -4.25 10.02
N HIS A 31 -0.18 -4.14 9.81
CA HIS A 31 -1.13 -5.13 10.32
C HIS A 31 -2.31 -5.33 9.37
N GLY A 32 -3.02 -6.41 9.56
CA GLY A 32 -4.26 -6.70 8.87
C GLY A 32 -5.44 -5.88 9.40
N THR A 33 -6.62 -6.30 9.04
CA THR A 33 -7.87 -5.71 9.54
C THR A 33 -9.00 -6.71 9.45
N ASN A 34 -9.97 -6.59 10.33
CA ASN A 34 -11.26 -7.28 10.21
C ASN A 34 -12.30 -6.45 9.43
N ALA A 35 -11.94 -5.22 9.02
CA ALA A 35 -12.81 -4.33 8.26
C ALA A 35 -12.01 -3.70 7.11
N ASN A 36 -12.44 -3.96 5.87
CA ASN A 36 -11.71 -3.54 4.67
C ASN A 36 -11.80 -2.03 4.38
N PHE A 37 -12.69 -1.30 5.03
CA PHE A 37 -12.72 0.15 4.90
C PHE A 37 -11.48 0.79 5.55
N GLY A 38 -11.02 1.90 4.99
CA GLY A 38 -9.87 2.64 5.51
C GLY A 38 -8.50 2.07 5.07
N ILE A 39 -8.45 0.99 4.27
CA ILE A 39 -7.21 0.56 3.62
C ILE A 39 -6.82 1.61 2.57
N GLY A 40 -5.56 2.05 2.60
CA GLY A 40 -5.06 3.14 1.75
C GLY A 40 -5.44 4.54 2.21
N MET A 41 -6.23 4.68 3.27
CA MET A 41 -6.64 5.97 3.83
C MET A 41 -5.79 6.36 5.05
N ARG A 42 -5.72 7.66 5.34
CA ARG A 42 -5.04 8.21 6.52
C ARG A 42 -5.98 8.23 7.72
N VAL A 43 -6.27 7.05 8.26
CA VAL A 43 -7.24 6.86 9.36
C VAL A 43 -6.60 6.25 10.62
N SER A 44 -5.27 6.23 10.68
CA SER A 44 -4.52 5.72 11.84
C SER A 44 -3.53 6.75 12.36
N SER A 45 -3.06 6.57 13.58
CA SER A 45 -2.01 7.39 14.18
C SER A 45 -0.59 6.93 13.80
N GLY A 46 -0.43 6.27 12.64
CA GLY A 46 0.86 5.86 12.11
C GLY A 46 1.00 4.36 11.79
N CYS A 47 0.04 3.53 12.18
CA CYS A 47 0.01 2.12 11.75
C CYS A 47 -0.39 2.01 10.27
N ILE A 48 0.18 1.03 9.58
CA ILE A 48 -0.11 0.75 8.17
C ILE A 48 -1.06 -0.45 8.11
N ARG A 49 -2.21 -0.25 7.48
CA ARG A 49 -3.27 -1.26 7.35
C ARG A 49 -3.23 -1.92 5.98
N LEU A 50 -3.20 -3.26 5.96
CA LEU A 50 -3.24 -4.07 4.75
C LEU A 50 -4.49 -4.96 4.73
N ARG A 51 -4.86 -5.44 3.54
CA ARG A 51 -5.87 -6.49 3.42
C ARG A 51 -5.38 -7.77 4.11
N PRO A 52 -6.29 -8.62 4.62
CA PRO A 52 -5.92 -9.85 5.31
C PRO A 52 -4.96 -10.75 4.52
N THR A 53 -5.21 -10.93 3.23
CA THR A 53 -4.36 -11.74 2.34
C THR A 53 -2.98 -11.13 2.12
N ASP A 54 -2.90 -9.79 2.05
CA ASP A 54 -1.65 -9.09 1.77
C ASP A 54 -0.71 -9.13 2.98
N ILE A 55 -1.26 -8.91 4.19
CA ILE A 55 -0.46 -9.00 5.41
C ILE A 55 -0.02 -10.43 5.70
N GLU A 56 -0.84 -11.43 5.40
CA GLU A 56 -0.47 -12.83 5.54
C GLU A 56 0.72 -13.18 4.63
N ALA A 57 0.64 -12.81 3.36
CA ALA A 57 1.73 -13.00 2.41
C ALA A 57 3.01 -12.29 2.87
N LEU A 58 2.90 -11.03 3.30
CA LEU A 58 4.03 -10.25 3.78
C LEU A 58 4.64 -10.87 5.05
N PHE A 59 3.82 -11.26 6.01
CA PHE A 59 4.24 -11.85 7.28
C PHE A 59 5.05 -13.14 7.08
N ASN A 60 4.65 -13.96 6.12
CA ASN A 60 5.31 -15.22 5.80
C ASN A 60 6.63 -15.05 5.03
N GLN A 61 6.83 -13.90 4.36
CA GLN A 61 8.01 -13.64 3.54
C GLN A 61 9.07 -12.80 4.25
N VAL A 62 8.68 -11.99 5.24
CA VAL A 62 9.58 -11.01 5.86
C VAL A 62 10.17 -11.55 7.16
N PRO A 63 11.48 -11.83 7.21
CA PRO A 63 12.14 -12.30 8.43
C PRO A 63 12.29 -11.15 9.43
N ARG A 64 12.47 -11.52 10.70
CA ARG A 64 12.82 -10.56 11.76
C ARG A 64 14.13 -9.84 11.43
N GLY A 65 14.17 -8.53 11.70
CA GLY A 65 15.33 -7.69 11.42
C GLY A 65 15.37 -7.14 10.00
N THR A 66 14.37 -7.43 9.16
CA THR A 66 14.26 -6.80 7.85
C THR A 66 14.21 -5.28 7.99
N ARG A 67 15.07 -4.60 7.22
CA ARG A 67 15.09 -3.14 7.19
C ARG A 67 13.81 -2.60 6.57
N VAL A 68 13.17 -1.68 7.27
CA VAL A 68 12.00 -0.93 6.76
C VAL A 68 12.41 0.53 6.55
N GLN A 69 12.09 1.08 5.40
CA GLN A 69 12.31 2.49 5.09
C GLN A 69 10.99 3.12 4.68
N VAL A 70 10.57 4.13 5.41
CA VAL A 70 9.40 4.96 5.03
C VAL A 70 9.93 6.13 4.24
N ILE A 71 9.46 6.26 3.00
CA ILE A 71 9.86 7.33 2.08
C ILE A 71 8.65 8.19 1.72
N ASN A 72 8.89 9.47 1.43
CA ASN A 72 7.91 10.37 0.85
C ASN A 72 8.24 10.57 -0.63
N ASP A 73 7.91 9.55 -1.41
CA ASP A 73 8.08 9.56 -2.87
C ASP A 73 6.70 9.37 -3.51
N PRO A 74 6.02 10.47 -3.87
CA PRO A 74 4.65 10.42 -4.35
C PRO A 74 4.53 9.90 -5.78
N VAL A 75 5.61 9.89 -6.57
CA VAL A 75 5.60 9.40 -7.96
C VAL A 75 6.45 8.16 -8.06
N LYS A 76 5.89 7.11 -8.62
CA LYS A 76 6.61 5.88 -8.95
C LYS A 76 6.44 5.60 -10.44
N ILE A 77 7.52 5.21 -11.08
CA ILE A 77 7.54 4.85 -12.49
C ILE A 77 8.05 3.42 -12.64
N SER A 78 7.48 2.66 -13.56
CA SER A 78 7.97 1.34 -13.92
C SER A 78 7.90 1.09 -15.43
N VAL A 79 8.80 0.26 -15.90
CA VAL A 79 8.76 -0.33 -17.25
C VAL A 79 8.78 -1.83 -17.04
N GLU A 80 7.70 -2.48 -17.45
CA GLU A 80 7.53 -3.92 -17.27
C GLU A 80 8.32 -4.69 -18.37
N PRO A 81 8.60 -5.98 -18.18
CA PRO A 81 9.31 -6.79 -19.17
C PRO A 81 8.64 -6.86 -20.54
N ASP A 82 7.33 -6.66 -20.62
CA ASP A 82 6.55 -6.59 -21.86
C ASP A 82 6.57 -5.21 -22.52
N GLY A 83 7.33 -4.25 -21.97
CA GLY A 83 7.46 -2.89 -22.47
C GLY A 83 6.37 -1.93 -21.99
N LYS A 84 5.42 -2.40 -21.19
CA LYS A 84 4.40 -1.52 -20.61
C LYS A 84 5.01 -0.56 -19.61
N ARG A 85 4.58 0.68 -19.70
CA ARG A 85 5.07 1.80 -18.88
C ARG A 85 3.95 2.27 -17.97
N TYR A 86 4.23 2.32 -16.69
CA TYR A 86 3.25 2.75 -15.70
C TYR A 86 3.79 3.91 -14.88
N VAL A 87 2.88 4.79 -14.51
CA VAL A 87 3.09 5.79 -13.47
C VAL A 87 2.05 5.59 -12.37
N GLU A 88 2.50 5.60 -11.12
CA GLU A 88 1.64 5.58 -9.93
C GLU A 88 1.90 6.85 -9.15
N VAL A 89 0.85 7.65 -8.94
CA VAL A 89 0.98 8.94 -8.26
C VAL A 89 0.10 8.99 -7.03
N HIS A 90 0.75 9.22 -5.91
CA HIS A 90 0.13 9.38 -4.60
C HIS A 90 0.06 10.85 -4.18
N GLN A 91 -0.80 11.14 -3.22
CA GLN A 91 -0.76 12.41 -2.52
C GLN A 91 0.53 12.50 -1.69
N PRO A 92 1.29 13.62 -1.78
CA PRO A 92 2.42 13.86 -0.90
C PRO A 92 2.02 13.81 0.58
N LEU A 93 2.98 13.49 1.45
CA LEU A 93 2.74 13.57 2.89
C LEU A 93 2.64 15.05 3.30
N SER A 94 1.53 15.42 3.93
CA SER A 94 1.38 16.73 4.58
C SER A 94 2.31 16.80 5.79
N ARG A 95 2.91 17.97 6.01
CA ARG A 95 3.79 18.24 7.17
C ARG A 95 3.07 19.00 8.26
N VAL A 96 2.05 19.76 7.88
CA VAL A 96 1.22 20.56 8.77
C VAL A 96 -0.27 20.33 8.43
N GLU A 97 -1.15 20.59 9.38
CA GLU A 97 -2.59 20.34 9.23
C GLU A 97 -3.23 21.20 8.13
N SER A 98 -2.65 22.37 7.84
CA SER A 98 -3.11 23.27 6.78
C SER A 98 -2.75 22.83 5.37
N ASP A 99 -1.86 21.84 5.21
CA ASP A 99 -1.49 21.33 3.90
C ASP A 99 -2.65 20.53 3.30
N ASP A 100 -3.02 20.85 2.06
CA ASP A 100 -3.89 20.00 1.26
C ASP A 100 -3.05 19.11 0.34
N PRO A 101 -2.93 17.81 0.65
CA PRO A 101 -2.12 16.88 -0.16
C PRO A 101 -2.55 16.78 -1.61
N GLN A 102 -3.82 17.15 -1.92
CA GLN A 102 -4.32 17.13 -3.30
C GLN A 102 -3.74 18.28 -4.14
N THR A 103 -3.48 19.41 -3.53
CA THR A 103 -2.98 20.62 -4.22
C THR A 103 -1.49 20.89 -4.00
N MET A 104 -0.85 20.21 -3.04
CA MET A 104 0.60 20.37 -2.81
C MET A 104 1.40 20.10 -4.09
N PRO A 105 2.45 20.90 -4.40
CA PRO A 105 3.27 20.65 -5.58
C PRO A 105 4.04 19.33 -5.44
N ILE A 106 4.10 18.57 -6.54
CA ILE A 106 4.93 17.37 -6.66
C ILE A 106 6.16 17.74 -7.49
N ALA A 107 7.32 17.70 -6.86
CA ALA A 107 8.59 17.90 -7.55
C ALA A 107 9.04 16.58 -8.18
N LEU A 108 9.00 16.51 -9.50
CA LEU A 108 9.49 15.33 -10.22
C LEU A 108 11.03 15.26 -10.15
N SER A 109 11.53 14.08 -9.86
CA SER A 109 12.96 13.75 -9.93
C SER A 109 13.48 13.80 -11.37
N LYS A 110 14.81 13.71 -11.53
CA LYS A 110 15.42 13.65 -12.87
C LYS A 110 14.95 12.41 -13.65
N ALA A 111 14.82 11.27 -12.97
CA ALA A 111 14.37 10.02 -13.59
C ALA A 111 12.92 10.11 -14.08
N GLU A 112 12.01 10.65 -13.26
CA GLU A 112 10.60 10.83 -13.63
C GLU A 112 10.43 11.83 -14.78
N LYS A 113 11.21 12.91 -14.78
CA LYS A 113 11.23 13.86 -15.92
C LYS A 113 11.72 13.20 -17.22
N ALA A 114 12.76 12.38 -17.14
CA ALA A 114 13.25 11.64 -18.28
C ALA A 114 12.23 10.62 -18.78
N PHE A 115 11.59 9.88 -17.87
CA PHE A 115 10.52 8.94 -18.19
C PHE A 115 9.34 9.63 -18.87
N ALA A 116 8.91 10.79 -18.36
CA ALA A 116 7.81 11.56 -18.91
C ALA A 116 8.14 12.20 -20.29
N ALA A 117 9.42 12.43 -20.56
CA ALA A 117 9.92 12.97 -21.84
C ALA A 117 10.26 11.89 -22.88
N ASP A 118 10.23 10.62 -22.51
CA ASP A 118 10.52 9.49 -23.39
C ASP A 118 9.45 9.39 -24.50
N ALA A 119 9.89 9.11 -25.74
CA ALA A 119 9.01 9.02 -26.89
C ALA A 119 7.95 7.88 -26.79
N GLN A 120 8.18 6.89 -25.94
CA GLN A 120 7.24 5.81 -25.68
C GLN A 120 6.20 6.14 -24.59
N THR A 121 6.37 7.28 -23.91
CA THR A 121 5.45 7.71 -22.84
C THR A 121 4.44 8.73 -23.39
N ASP A 122 3.17 8.44 -23.21
CA ASP A 122 2.09 9.44 -23.44
C ASP A 122 2.17 10.50 -22.34
N ARG A 123 2.71 11.64 -22.70
CA ARG A 123 2.91 12.78 -21.81
C ARG A 123 1.60 13.30 -21.20
N ALA A 124 0.51 13.31 -21.97
CA ALA A 124 -0.76 13.81 -21.49
C ALA A 124 -1.36 12.88 -20.43
N MET A 125 -1.22 11.56 -20.63
CA MET A 125 -1.62 10.55 -19.63
C MET A 125 -0.78 10.64 -18.37
N PHE A 126 0.54 10.83 -18.50
CA PHE A 126 1.43 11.03 -17.35
C PHE A 126 1.03 12.27 -16.54
N ASP A 127 0.86 13.41 -17.19
CA ASP A 127 0.48 14.67 -16.53
C ASP A 127 -0.91 14.56 -15.89
N SER A 128 -1.86 13.87 -16.53
CA SER A 128 -3.18 13.58 -15.97
C SER A 128 -3.08 12.73 -14.68
N ALA A 129 -2.20 11.73 -14.65
CA ALA A 129 -1.97 10.92 -13.46
C ALA A 129 -1.37 11.75 -12.31
N VAL A 130 -0.45 12.67 -12.62
CA VAL A 130 0.14 13.61 -11.63
C VAL A 130 -0.90 14.53 -11.01
N VAL A 131 -1.90 14.95 -11.79
CA VAL A 131 -3.02 15.77 -11.29
C VAL A 131 -3.99 14.94 -10.46
N ARG A 132 -4.34 13.72 -10.92
CA ARG A 132 -5.35 12.85 -10.26
C ARG A 132 -4.89 12.28 -8.92
N ARG A 133 -3.62 11.95 -8.78
CA ARG A 133 -3.04 11.37 -7.54
C ARG A 133 -3.84 10.21 -6.97
N SER A 134 -4.25 9.29 -7.85
CA SER A 134 -5.16 8.19 -7.49
C SER A 134 -4.52 7.11 -6.61
N GLY A 135 -3.19 7.08 -6.54
CA GLY A 135 -2.45 5.99 -5.90
C GLY A 135 -2.54 4.66 -6.65
N MET A 136 -3.04 4.68 -7.87
CA MET A 136 -3.16 3.49 -8.72
C MET A 136 -2.22 3.59 -9.91
N PRO A 137 -1.60 2.48 -10.35
CA PRO A 137 -0.83 2.44 -11.58
C PRO A 137 -1.68 2.83 -12.79
N VAL A 138 -1.16 3.73 -13.60
CA VAL A 138 -1.77 4.20 -14.85
C VAL A 138 -0.83 3.82 -15.98
N LEU A 139 -1.36 3.11 -16.99
CA LEU A 139 -0.63 2.79 -18.21
C LEU A 139 -0.44 4.07 -19.03
N VAL A 140 0.80 4.36 -19.42
CA VAL A 140 1.16 5.59 -20.11
C VAL A 140 1.94 5.34 -21.41
N ASN A 141 1.72 4.23 -22.08
CA ASN A 141 2.29 3.98 -23.39
C ASN A 141 1.60 4.83 -24.46
N VAL A 142 2.39 5.36 -25.40
CA VAL A 142 1.85 6.05 -26.57
C VAL A 142 0.96 5.08 -27.38
N GLY A 143 -0.25 5.50 -27.71
CA GLY A 143 -1.19 4.72 -28.54
C GLY A 143 -1.96 3.62 -27.79
N GLU A 144 -1.69 3.38 -26.52
CA GLU A 144 -2.50 2.50 -25.68
C GLU A 144 -3.47 3.35 -24.84
N SER A 145 -4.71 3.48 -25.29
CA SER A 145 -5.77 4.01 -24.42
C SER A 145 -5.89 3.10 -23.19
N PRO A 146 -6.11 3.65 -21.98
CA PRO A 146 -6.44 2.84 -20.83
C PRO A 146 -7.78 2.14 -21.13
N SER A 147 -7.71 0.92 -21.64
CA SER A 147 -8.85 0.03 -21.57
C SER A 147 -9.25 0.00 -20.11
N ALA A 148 -10.52 0.36 -19.82
CA ALA A 148 -11.07 0.26 -18.50
C ALA A 148 -10.59 -1.10 -17.93
N VAL A 149 -9.74 -1.06 -16.92
CA VAL A 149 -9.36 -2.29 -16.22
C VAL A 149 -10.68 -2.87 -15.78
N SER A 150 -11.12 -3.90 -16.48
CA SER A 150 -12.28 -4.68 -16.09
C SER A 150 -11.93 -5.20 -14.70
N LEU A 151 -12.50 -4.56 -13.68
CA LEU A 151 -12.53 -5.10 -12.34
C LEU A 151 -13.44 -6.34 -12.41
N THR A 152 -12.90 -7.41 -12.96
CA THR A 152 -13.47 -8.72 -12.74
C THR A 152 -13.32 -8.94 -11.23
N PRO A 153 -14.43 -8.99 -10.47
CA PRO A 153 -14.32 -9.29 -9.06
C PRO A 153 -13.60 -10.63 -8.98
N ALA A 154 -12.48 -10.68 -8.29
CA ALA A 154 -11.79 -11.92 -8.01
C ALA A 154 -12.84 -12.88 -7.45
N ALA A 155 -12.99 -14.03 -8.11
CA ALA A 155 -13.88 -15.08 -7.65
C ALA A 155 -13.64 -15.29 -6.17
N THR A 156 -14.71 -15.20 -5.39
CA THR A 156 -14.70 -15.47 -3.95
C THR A 156 -14.06 -16.86 -3.76
N PRO A 157 -12.92 -17.00 -3.08
CA PRO A 157 -12.40 -18.32 -2.79
C PRO A 157 -13.42 -19.01 -1.89
N GLU A 158 -13.90 -20.16 -2.33
CA GLU A 158 -14.69 -21.07 -1.48
C GLU A 158 -13.93 -21.26 -0.16
N ALA A 159 -14.67 -21.16 0.94
CA ALA A 159 -14.17 -21.36 2.29
C ALA A 159 -13.53 -22.75 2.43
N ASN A 160 -12.22 -22.83 2.21
CA ASN A 160 -11.45 -24.03 2.48
C ASN A 160 -11.26 -24.13 3.99
N LYS A 161 -11.99 -25.05 4.60
CA LYS A 161 -11.84 -25.43 6.01
C LYS A 161 -10.48 -26.08 6.21
N SER A 162 -9.48 -25.30 6.59
CA SER A 162 -8.21 -25.83 7.07
C SER A 162 -8.18 -25.76 8.60
N PRO A 163 -7.82 -26.85 9.29
CA PRO A 163 -7.79 -26.88 10.75
C PRO A 163 -6.51 -26.23 11.24
N PHE A 164 -6.60 -24.97 11.66
CA PHE A 164 -5.48 -24.29 12.31
C PHE A 164 -5.28 -24.80 13.72
N LYS A 165 -4.14 -25.43 13.95
CA LYS A 165 -3.63 -25.76 15.27
C LYS A 165 -2.88 -24.54 15.81
N ALA A 166 -3.46 -23.85 16.79
CA ALA A 166 -2.84 -22.72 17.45
C ALA A 166 -1.54 -23.16 18.15
N ALA A 167 -0.42 -22.56 17.80
CA ALA A 167 0.82 -22.68 18.55
C ALA A 167 0.83 -21.64 19.69
N PRO A 168 1.26 -22.00 20.91
CA PRO A 168 1.28 -21.08 22.04
C PRO A 168 2.36 -20.02 21.85
N ILE A 169 2.00 -18.76 22.13
CA ILE A 169 2.93 -17.64 22.19
C ILE A 169 3.75 -17.78 23.47
N SER A 170 5.02 -18.16 23.32
CA SER A 170 5.97 -18.10 24.45
C SER A 170 6.26 -16.65 24.79
N SER A 171 5.89 -16.25 25.98
CA SER A 171 6.33 -15.02 26.63
C SER A 171 7.84 -15.07 26.81
N VAL A 172 8.55 -14.13 26.22
CA VAL A 172 9.98 -13.89 26.52
C VAL A 172 10.04 -12.62 27.35
N ASN A 173 10.58 -12.79 28.56
CA ASN A 173 10.97 -11.73 29.50
C ASN A 173 11.91 -10.72 28.85
#